data_40cfeed23a85a1f4e7c3a9ffc215e0d8
#
_entry.id   40cfeed23a85a1f4e7c3a9ffc215e0d8
#
_cell.length_a   1.000
_cell.length_b   1.000
_cell.length_c   1.000
_cell.angle_alpha   90.00
_cell.angle_beta   90.00
_cell.angle_gamma   90.00
#
_symmetry.space_group_name_H-M   'P 1'
#
loop_
_entity.id
_entity.type
_entity.pdbx_description
1 polymer ?
#
loop_
_entity_poly.entity_id
_entity_poly.type
_entity_poly.pdbx_seq_one_letter_code
_entity_poly.pdbx_strand_id
1 'polypeptide(L)'
;LDADTSGVVLVAKTNESHRWLANQFKTRTIQKVYYAITWGKWSMKEGIIEGKMIRKKSDPTSYTIEKGEDGKYSKSFFKVLKQFSNFSCLEFRPHTGRTHQIRVHASSVGNPIFGDEKYGGGIKKSNEFNPKFGKNASNLISTINRHALHASSIEFELMNSNGKRIKIDSPIPEELTSLEKSLAKYEN
;
A
#
# COMPACT_ATOMS: atom_id res chain seq x y z
N LEU A 1 -1.24 10.44 3.70
CA LEU A 1 -1.63 9.46 2.67
C LEU A 1 -1.28 9.97 1.29
N ASP A 2 -1.01 9.05 0.33
CA ASP A 2 -0.93 9.41 -1.08
C ASP A 2 -2.31 9.85 -1.58
N ALA A 3 -2.35 10.67 -2.63
CA ALA A 3 -3.59 10.89 -3.38
C ALA A 3 -4.18 9.53 -3.77
N ASP A 4 -5.48 9.40 -3.72
CA ASP A 4 -6.25 8.18 -4.02
C ASP A 4 -6.03 6.98 -3.06
N THR A 5 -5.28 7.14 -1.97
CA THR A 5 -5.25 6.17 -0.87
C THR A 5 -6.31 6.53 0.16
N SER A 6 -7.26 5.63 0.39
CA SER A 6 -8.29 5.80 1.44
C SER A 6 -7.77 5.40 2.83
N GLY A 7 -8.51 5.73 3.88
CA GLY A 7 -8.28 5.24 5.24
C GLY A 7 -8.00 6.30 6.28
N VAL A 8 -7.36 5.88 7.36
CA VAL A 8 -7.11 6.71 8.54
C VAL A 8 -6.11 7.83 8.25
N VAL A 9 -6.47 9.04 8.62
CA VAL A 9 -5.60 10.24 8.61
C VAL A 9 -5.58 10.83 10.02
N LEU A 10 -4.39 11.20 10.50
CA LEU A 10 -4.23 11.96 11.75
C LEU A 10 -4.10 13.45 11.45
N VAL A 11 -4.89 14.26 12.13
CA VAL A 11 -4.82 15.71 12.07
C VAL A 11 -4.56 16.29 13.47
N ALA A 12 -3.43 16.97 13.63
CA ALA A 12 -3.12 17.68 14.87
C ALA A 12 -3.89 19.00 14.93
N LYS A 13 -4.58 19.28 16.05
CA LYS A 13 -5.35 20.50 16.25
C LYS A 13 -4.54 21.63 16.90
N THR A 14 -3.40 21.32 17.50
CA THR A 14 -2.53 22.27 18.19
C THR A 14 -1.07 22.08 17.81
N ASN A 15 -0.25 23.10 17.97
CA ASN A 15 1.20 23.00 17.76
C ASN A 15 1.86 21.97 18.68
N GLU A 16 1.33 21.77 19.87
CA GLU A 16 1.84 20.79 20.83
C GLU A 16 1.54 19.36 20.34
N SER A 17 0.29 19.06 19.99
CA SER A 17 -0.08 17.75 19.44
C SER A 17 0.62 17.46 18.10
N HIS A 18 0.87 18.49 17.27
CA HIS A 18 1.66 18.35 16.06
C HIS A 18 3.09 17.90 16.37
N ARG A 19 3.79 18.58 17.29
CA ARG A 19 5.15 18.20 17.70
C ARG A 19 5.21 16.79 18.29
N TRP A 20 4.23 16.44 19.13
CA TRP A 20 4.10 15.11 19.72
C TRP A 20 3.97 14.00 18.67
N LEU A 21 3.05 14.13 17.73
CA LEU A 21 2.85 13.18 16.65
C LEU A 21 4.05 13.14 15.69
N ALA A 22 4.60 14.31 15.32
CA ALA A 22 5.77 14.39 14.45
C ALA A 22 6.98 13.66 15.05
N ASN A 23 7.18 13.77 16.38
CA ASN A 23 8.23 13.02 17.07
C ASN A 23 8.01 11.50 16.97
N GLN A 24 6.79 11.01 17.16
CA GLN A 24 6.47 9.59 17.03
C GLN A 24 6.66 9.08 15.61
N PHE A 25 6.36 9.88 14.58
CA PHE A 25 6.71 9.53 13.19
C PHE A 25 8.22 9.46 12.98
N LYS A 26 8.97 10.43 13.53
CA LYS A 26 10.44 10.50 13.45
C LYS A 26 11.10 9.30 14.14
N THR A 27 10.65 8.94 15.33
CA THR A 27 11.15 7.82 16.13
C THR A 27 10.55 6.46 15.71
N ARG A 28 9.61 6.45 14.74
CA ARG A 28 8.97 5.26 14.18
C ARG A 28 8.20 4.43 15.23
N THR A 29 7.65 5.07 16.24
CA THR A 29 6.81 4.42 17.25
C THR A 29 5.35 4.29 16.84
N ILE A 30 4.91 5.04 15.82
CA ILE A 30 3.59 4.89 15.20
C ILE A 30 3.56 3.60 14.37
N GLN A 31 2.58 2.73 14.65
CA GLN A 31 2.30 1.56 13.84
C GLN A 31 1.20 1.89 12.82
N LYS A 32 1.40 1.46 11.60
CA LYS A 32 0.47 1.69 10.47
C LYS A 32 0.20 0.36 9.79
N VAL A 33 -1.05 0.11 9.49
CA VAL A 33 -1.48 -1.08 8.76
C VAL A 33 -2.25 -0.64 7.53
N TYR A 34 -1.94 -1.26 6.40
CA TYR A 34 -2.61 -1.02 5.13
C TYR A 34 -3.14 -2.33 4.56
N TYR A 35 -4.33 -2.28 4.04
CA TYR A 35 -4.88 -3.33 3.19
C TYR A 35 -4.59 -2.98 1.73
N ALA A 36 -4.22 -3.99 0.92
CA ALA A 36 -4.01 -3.82 -0.50
C ALA A 36 -4.47 -5.04 -1.30
N ILE A 37 -4.94 -4.79 -2.53
CA ILE A 37 -5.11 -5.82 -3.55
C ILE A 37 -3.97 -5.63 -4.55
N THR A 38 -3.21 -6.70 -4.82
CA THR A 38 -2.06 -6.69 -5.74
C THR A 38 -2.24 -7.69 -6.86
N TRP A 39 -1.59 -7.46 -7.97
CA TRP A 39 -1.52 -8.42 -9.06
C TRP A 39 -0.68 -9.65 -8.69
N GLY A 40 -1.09 -10.81 -9.19
CA GLY A 40 -0.33 -12.04 -9.15
C GLY A 40 -0.26 -12.73 -7.80
N LYS A 41 0.47 -13.84 -7.79
CA LYS A 41 0.78 -14.63 -6.60
C LYS A 41 2.04 -14.11 -5.92
N TRP A 42 2.07 -14.15 -4.61
CA TRP A 42 3.27 -13.90 -3.81
C TRP A 42 3.96 -15.22 -3.51
N SER A 43 5.29 -15.26 -3.66
CA SER A 43 6.10 -16.46 -3.41
C SER A 43 6.18 -16.84 -1.95
N MET A 44 6.00 -15.88 -1.05
CA MET A 44 5.99 -16.07 0.42
C MET A 44 4.68 -15.56 1.00
N LYS A 45 4.21 -16.22 2.06
CA LYS A 45 2.99 -15.81 2.79
C LYS A 45 3.19 -14.52 3.60
N GLU A 46 4.40 -14.27 4.04
CA GLU A 46 4.81 -13.05 4.75
C GLU A 46 6.30 -12.79 4.54
N GLY A 47 6.72 -11.56 4.75
CA GLY A 47 8.11 -11.19 4.58
C GLY A 47 8.37 -9.70 4.71
N ILE A 48 9.56 -9.31 4.27
CA ILE A 48 10.04 -7.94 4.32
C ILE A 48 10.45 -7.53 2.90
N ILE A 49 10.07 -6.32 2.51
CA ILE A 49 10.62 -5.64 1.34
C ILE A 49 11.37 -4.43 1.86
N GLU A 50 12.64 -4.34 1.51
CA GLU A 50 13.48 -3.22 1.92
C GLU A 50 14.47 -2.83 0.82
N GLY A 51 14.90 -1.58 0.85
CA GLY A 51 15.86 -1.04 -0.09
C GLY A 51 15.93 0.49 -0.03
N LYS A 52 16.83 1.06 -0.80
CA LYS A 52 16.97 2.51 -0.92
C LYS A 52 16.07 3.04 -2.04
N MET A 53 15.16 3.92 -1.68
CA MET A 53 14.24 4.55 -2.64
C MET A 53 14.84 5.83 -3.18
N ILE A 54 14.86 5.97 -4.50
CA ILE A 54 15.25 7.18 -5.23
C ILE A 54 14.12 7.65 -6.16
N ARG A 55 14.18 8.90 -6.58
CA ARG A 55 13.33 9.40 -7.66
C ARG A 55 13.78 8.82 -8.99
N LYS A 56 12.84 8.42 -9.85
CA LYS A 56 13.18 8.00 -11.21
C LYS A 56 13.68 9.19 -12.02
N LYS A 57 14.76 9.00 -12.79
CA LYS A 57 15.30 10.03 -13.69
C LYS A 57 14.31 10.37 -14.81
N SER A 58 13.57 9.38 -15.31
CA SER A 58 12.59 9.53 -16.37
C SER A 58 11.26 10.18 -15.94
N ASP A 59 10.93 10.10 -14.65
CA ASP A 59 9.74 10.71 -14.05
C ASP A 59 10.03 11.12 -12.60
N PRO A 60 10.36 12.40 -12.34
CA PRO A 60 10.70 12.90 -11.00
C PRO A 60 9.54 12.82 -9.99
N THR A 61 8.32 12.53 -10.43
CA THR A 61 7.16 12.31 -9.55
C THR A 61 7.04 10.86 -9.08
N SER A 62 7.84 9.95 -9.65
CA SER A 62 7.88 8.52 -9.34
C SER A 62 9.17 8.11 -8.61
N TYR A 63 9.09 6.99 -7.92
CA TYR A 63 10.20 6.41 -7.16
C TYR A 63 10.50 4.98 -7.62
N THR A 64 11.69 4.51 -7.31
CA THR A 64 12.11 3.12 -7.54
C THR A 64 13.02 2.66 -6.42
N ILE A 65 13.19 1.34 -6.27
CA ILE A 65 14.23 0.76 -5.41
C ILE A 65 15.54 0.77 -6.20
N GLU A 66 16.58 1.34 -5.61
CA GLU A 66 17.93 1.39 -6.17
C GLU A 66 18.81 0.32 -5.53
N LYS A 67 19.64 -0.32 -6.33
CA LYS A 67 20.63 -1.30 -5.88
C LYS A 67 21.94 -0.66 -5.37
N GLY A 68 22.14 0.62 -5.69
CA GLY A 68 23.33 1.39 -5.30
C GLY A 68 23.28 1.95 -3.88
N GLU A 69 24.23 2.85 -3.58
CA GLU A 69 24.33 3.47 -2.25
C GLU A 69 23.41 4.68 -2.07
N ASP A 70 22.95 5.27 -3.15
CA ASP A 70 22.08 6.44 -3.13
C ASP A 70 20.66 6.12 -2.70
N GLY A 71 19.96 7.16 -2.19
CA GLY A 71 18.56 7.06 -1.85
C GLY A 71 18.26 6.96 -0.36
N LYS A 72 16.96 6.95 -0.04
CA LYS A 72 16.48 6.89 1.34
C LYS A 72 16.03 5.47 1.68
N TYR A 73 16.63 4.89 2.72
CA TYR A 73 16.25 3.58 3.20
C TYR A 73 14.73 3.50 3.48
N SER A 74 14.14 2.41 3.01
CA SER A 74 12.73 2.08 3.18
C SER A 74 12.58 0.61 3.57
N LYS A 75 11.56 0.32 4.40
CA LYS A 75 11.26 -1.03 4.88
C LYS A 75 9.78 -1.18 5.11
N SER A 76 9.18 -2.26 4.58
CA SER A 76 7.80 -2.65 4.80
C SER A 76 7.73 -4.15 5.09
N PHE A 77 6.97 -4.53 6.10
CA PHE A 77 6.53 -5.92 6.30
C PHE A 77 5.26 -6.13 5.48
N PHE A 78 5.09 -7.34 4.96
CA PHE A 78 3.85 -7.74 4.29
C PHE A 78 3.39 -9.10 4.80
N LYS A 79 2.07 -9.32 4.72
CA LYS A 79 1.42 -10.60 4.98
C LYS A 79 0.32 -10.82 3.96
N VAL A 80 0.33 -11.97 3.30
CA VAL A 80 -0.73 -12.39 2.39
C VAL A 80 -1.92 -12.86 3.21
N LEU A 81 -3.05 -12.18 3.07
CA LEU A 81 -4.30 -12.52 3.73
C LEU A 81 -5.10 -13.57 2.94
N LYS A 82 -5.17 -13.35 1.61
CA LYS A 82 -5.80 -14.26 0.64
C LYS A 82 -4.96 -14.27 -0.63
N GLN A 83 -4.81 -15.44 -1.24
CA GLN A 83 -4.08 -15.59 -2.49
C GLN A 83 -4.92 -16.36 -3.51
N PHE A 84 -5.05 -15.78 -4.68
CA PHE A 84 -5.72 -16.31 -5.84
C PHE A 84 -4.70 -16.56 -6.97
N SER A 85 -5.15 -17.04 -8.13
CA SER A 85 -4.24 -17.32 -9.26
C SER A 85 -3.65 -16.05 -9.87
N ASN A 86 -4.45 -14.99 -9.96
CA ASN A 86 -4.12 -13.79 -10.71
C ASN A 86 -3.99 -12.53 -9.82
N PHE A 87 -4.37 -12.62 -8.55
CA PHE A 87 -4.25 -11.52 -7.59
C PHE A 87 -4.12 -12.01 -6.16
N SER A 88 -3.75 -11.12 -5.25
CA SER A 88 -3.64 -11.41 -3.81
C SER A 88 -4.12 -10.23 -2.99
N CYS A 89 -4.71 -10.52 -1.82
CA CYS A 89 -5.04 -9.51 -0.81
C CYS A 89 -4.00 -9.55 0.29
N LEU A 90 -3.45 -8.39 0.64
CA LEU A 90 -2.34 -8.28 1.58
C LEU A 90 -2.58 -7.25 2.66
N GLU A 91 -1.89 -7.47 3.76
CA GLU A 91 -1.61 -6.48 4.77
C GLU A 91 -0.17 -5.99 4.62
N PHE A 92 0.04 -4.67 4.61
CA PHE A 92 1.35 -4.05 4.68
C PHE A 92 1.51 -3.28 5.98
N ARG A 93 2.70 -3.40 6.61
CA ARG A 93 3.11 -2.62 7.78
C ARG A 93 4.41 -1.87 7.48
N PRO A 94 4.33 -0.64 6.97
CA PRO A 94 5.51 0.14 6.63
C PRO A 94 6.20 0.64 7.91
N HIS A 95 7.45 0.20 8.12
CA HIS A 95 8.30 0.67 9.22
C HIS A 95 8.81 2.10 8.97
N THR A 96 9.09 2.44 7.73
CA THR A 96 9.41 3.80 7.28
C THR A 96 8.18 4.43 6.62
N GLY A 97 8.24 5.71 6.28
CA GLY A 97 7.14 6.44 5.64
C GLY A 97 7.66 7.26 4.46
N ARG A 98 8.17 6.59 3.40
CA ARG A 98 8.59 7.27 2.17
C ARG A 98 7.39 7.47 1.26
N THR A 99 7.41 8.53 0.46
CA THR A 99 6.38 8.80 -0.54
C THR A 99 6.17 7.57 -1.43
N HIS A 100 4.93 7.14 -1.62
CA HIS A 100 4.54 5.96 -2.42
C HIS A 100 5.17 4.63 -1.98
N GLN A 101 5.67 4.51 -0.76
CA GLN A 101 6.53 3.39 -0.33
C GLN A 101 5.91 2.02 -0.61
N ILE A 102 4.68 1.76 -0.19
CA ILE A 102 4.02 0.45 -0.38
C ILE A 102 3.84 0.16 -1.87
N ARG A 103 3.46 1.16 -2.65
CA ARG A 103 3.26 1.06 -4.11
C ARG A 103 4.55 0.69 -4.83
N VAL A 104 5.65 1.36 -4.47
CA VAL A 104 7.00 1.07 -5.00
C VAL A 104 7.46 -0.31 -4.57
N HIS A 105 7.30 -0.68 -3.30
CA HIS A 105 7.69 -1.98 -2.78
C HIS A 105 6.95 -3.12 -3.48
N ALA A 106 5.62 -3.04 -3.59
CA ALA A 106 4.82 -4.04 -4.28
C ALA A 106 5.24 -4.18 -5.76
N SER A 107 5.45 -3.06 -6.45
CA SER A 107 5.93 -3.05 -7.84
C SER A 107 7.34 -3.65 -7.97
N SER A 108 8.25 -3.38 -7.04
CA SER A 108 9.64 -3.85 -7.09
C SER A 108 9.80 -5.37 -7.01
N VAL A 109 8.80 -6.07 -6.45
CA VAL A 109 8.76 -7.54 -6.37
C VAL A 109 7.88 -8.17 -7.46
N GLY A 110 7.44 -7.37 -8.46
CA GLY A 110 6.64 -7.86 -9.59
C GLY A 110 5.14 -7.96 -9.33
N ASN A 111 4.67 -7.59 -8.13
CA ASN A 111 3.28 -7.67 -7.71
C ASN A 111 2.69 -6.26 -7.45
N PRO A 112 2.58 -5.36 -8.44
CA PRO A 112 2.10 -4.00 -8.25
C PRO A 112 0.68 -3.97 -7.67
N ILE A 113 0.32 -2.87 -7.01
CA ILE A 113 -1.04 -2.64 -6.51
C ILE A 113 -2.02 -2.59 -7.68
N PHE A 114 -3.15 -3.28 -7.55
CA PHE A 114 -4.22 -3.29 -8.56
C PHE A 114 -4.75 -1.86 -8.78
N GLY A 115 -4.84 -1.44 -10.05
CA GLY A 115 -5.26 -0.08 -10.43
C GLY A 115 -4.18 1.00 -10.30
N ASP A 116 -2.94 0.64 -9.92
CA ASP A 116 -1.84 1.60 -9.81
C ASP A 116 -1.16 1.85 -11.16
N GLU A 117 -1.73 2.74 -11.98
CA GLU A 117 -1.16 3.10 -13.29
C GLU A 117 0.30 3.57 -13.18
N LYS A 118 0.61 4.33 -12.15
CA LYS A 118 1.94 4.94 -11.96
C LYS A 118 3.05 3.91 -11.72
N TYR A 119 2.72 2.80 -11.08
CA TYR A 119 3.68 1.75 -10.70
C TYR A 119 3.41 0.41 -11.39
N GLY A 120 2.73 0.44 -12.54
CA GLY A 120 2.59 -0.71 -13.42
C GLY A 120 1.47 -1.67 -13.04
N GLY A 121 0.55 -1.29 -12.15
CA GLY A 121 -0.60 -2.09 -11.76
C GLY A 121 -1.90 -1.71 -12.45
N GLY A 122 -1.84 -0.85 -13.48
CA GLY A 122 -3.00 -0.38 -14.22
C GLY A 122 -3.43 -1.28 -15.39
N ILE A 123 -4.19 -0.72 -16.32
CA ILE A 123 -4.83 -1.46 -17.43
C ILE A 123 -3.81 -2.29 -18.24
N LYS A 124 -2.62 -1.76 -18.50
CA LYS A 124 -1.58 -2.50 -19.24
C LYS A 124 -1.21 -3.84 -18.59
N LYS A 125 -1.24 -3.93 -17.27
CA LYS A 125 -0.94 -5.15 -16.52
C LYS A 125 -1.97 -6.25 -16.79
N SER A 126 -3.22 -5.91 -17.06
CA SER A 126 -4.27 -6.88 -17.36
C SER A 126 -3.98 -7.72 -18.60
N ASN A 127 -3.19 -7.20 -19.55
CA ASN A 127 -2.81 -7.89 -20.79
C ASN A 127 -1.83 -9.06 -20.57
N GLU A 128 -1.20 -9.14 -19.39
CA GLU A 128 -0.30 -10.25 -19.04
C GLU A 128 -1.05 -11.52 -18.59
N PHE A 129 -2.37 -11.44 -18.45
CA PHE A 129 -3.22 -12.51 -17.95
C PHE A 129 -4.09 -13.08 -19.09
N ASN A 130 -4.75 -14.22 -18.83
CA ASN A 130 -5.66 -14.78 -19.82
C ASN A 130 -6.75 -13.77 -20.24
N PRO A 131 -7.23 -13.81 -21.49
CA PRO A 131 -8.11 -12.76 -22.03
C PRO A 131 -9.39 -12.53 -21.23
N LYS A 132 -9.98 -13.61 -20.67
CA LYS A 132 -11.22 -13.52 -19.89
C LYS A 132 -11.00 -12.73 -18.59
N PHE A 133 -9.96 -13.09 -17.83
CA PHE A 133 -9.60 -12.39 -16.59
C PHE A 133 -9.13 -10.95 -16.89
N GLY A 134 -8.24 -10.79 -17.88
CA GLY A 134 -7.66 -9.50 -18.24
C GLY A 134 -8.70 -8.45 -18.64
N LYS A 135 -9.69 -8.84 -19.47
CA LYS A 135 -10.81 -7.95 -19.86
C LYS A 135 -11.64 -7.50 -18.66
N ASN A 136 -11.96 -8.42 -17.74
CA ASN A 136 -12.73 -8.08 -16.55
C ASN A 136 -11.91 -7.20 -15.59
N ALA A 137 -10.64 -7.52 -15.38
CA ALA A 137 -9.73 -6.71 -14.56
C ALA A 137 -9.59 -5.30 -15.12
N SER A 138 -9.45 -5.11 -16.44
CA SER A 138 -9.41 -3.81 -17.10
C SER A 138 -10.67 -2.99 -16.84
N ASN A 139 -11.85 -3.61 -16.95
CA ASN A 139 -13.12 -2.94 -16.64
C ASN A 139 -13.21 -2.51 -15.16
N LEU A 140 -12.76 -3.40 -14.25
CA LEU A 140 -12.76 -3.10 -12.81
C LEU A 140 -11.79 -1.96 -12.46
N ILE A 141 -10.61 -1.89 -13.11
CA ILE A 141 -9.68 -0.77 -12.95
C ILE A 141 -10.33 0.55 -13.37
N SER A 142 -11.02 0.56 -14.52
CA SER A 142 -11.71 1.76 -15.00
C SER A 142 -12.87 2.18 -14.06
N THR A 143 -13.49 1.22 -13.38
CA THR A 143 -14.59 1.49 -12.45
C THR A 143 -14.08 2.08 -11.13
N ILE A 144 -13.04 1.48 -10.52
CA ILE A 144 -12.54 1.99 -9.24
C ILE A 144 -11.72 3.27 -9.40
N ASN A 145 -11.11 3.48 -10.57
CA ASN A 145 -10.37 4.70 -10.95
C ASN A 145 -9.32 5.16 -9.94
N ARG A 146 -8.74 4.23 -9.19
CA ARG A 146 -7.66 4.46 -8.22
C ARG A 146 -6.91 3.16 -7.91
N HIS A 147 -5.78 3.28 -7.22
CA HIS A 147 -5.09 2.09 -6.72
C HIS A 147 -5.81 1.47 -5.51
N ALA A 148 -5.84 0.14 -5.46
CA ALA A 148 -6.50 -0.63 -4.41
C ALA A 148 -5.65 -0.70 -3.13
N LEU A 149 -5.46 0.47 -2.48
CA LEU A 149 -4.70 0.64 -1.24
C LEU A 149 -5.52 1.43 -0.23
N HIS A 150 -5.51 0.96 1.03
CA HIS A 150 -6.29 1.53 2.11
C HIS A 150 -5.52 1.48 3.43
N ALA A 151 -5.39 2.61 4.13
CA ALA A 151 -4.82 2.70 5.47
C ALA A 151 -5.85 2.21 6.49
N SER A 152 -5.80 0.91 6.81
CA SER A 152 -6.81 0.23 7.62
C SER A 152 -6.68 0.49 9.11
N SER A 153 -5.48 0.78 9.62
CA SER A 153 -5.34 1.21 11.02
C SER A 153 -4.08 2.00 11.28
N ILE A 154 -4.15 2.78 12.34
CA ILE A 154 -3.00 3.48 12.92
C ILE A 154 -3.01 3.32 14.44
N GLU A 155 -1.84 3.08 15.03
CA GLU A 155 -1.66 3.01 16.47
C GLU A 155 -0.55 3.95 16.90
N PHE A 156 -0.84 4.79 17.90
CA PHE A 156 0.08 5.79 18.43
C PHE A 156 -0.16 6.04 19.93
N GLU A 157 0.80 6.70 20.57
CA GLU A 157 0.70 7.07 21.97
C GLU A 157 -0.03 8.41 22.12
N LEU A 158 -1.00 8.46 23.03
CA LEU A 158 -1.70 9.70 23.37
C LEU A 158 -0.78 10.64 24.14
N MET A 159 -0.87 11.92 23.83
CA MET A 159 -0.17 12.97 24.57
C MET A 159 -0.71 13.02 26.01
N ASN A 160 0.20 13.26 26.98
CA ASN A 160 -0.12 13.38 28.41
C ASN A 160 -0.89 12.19 29.04
N SER A 161 -0.61 10.99 28.55
CA SER A 161 -1.35 9.77 28.92
C SER A 161 -0.53 8.70 29.64
N ASN A 162 0.68 9.03 30.11
CA ASN A 162 1.61 8.09 30.74
C ASN A 162 1.87 6.83 29.86
N GLY A 163 2.07 7.02 28.56
CA GLY A 163 2.39 5.92 27.65
C GLY A 163 1.18 5.17 27.10
N LYS A 164 -0.05 5.59 27.37
CA LYS A 164 -1.25 4.96 26.85
C LYS A 164 -1.28 5.05 25.32
N ARG A 165 -1.35 3.89 24.67
CA ARG A 165 -1.50 3.79 23.21
C ARG A 165 -2.97 3.60 22.84
N ILE A 166 -3.34 4.18 21.71
CA ILE A 166 -4.65 3.94 21.09
C ILE A 166 -4.45 3.45 19.67
N LYS A 167 -5.33 2.54 19.27
CA LYS A 167 -5.47 2.06 17.91
C LYS A 167 -6.77 2.60 17.33
N ILE A 168 -6.69 3.15 16.12
CA ILE A 168 -7.85 3.63 15.37
C ILE A 168 -7.91 2.81 14.10
N ASP A 169 -9.04 2.17 13.86
CA ASP A 169 -9.29 1.36 12.68
C ASP A 169 -10.24 2.10 11.72
N SER A 170 -10.00 1.91 10.43
CA SER A 170 -10.89 2.31 9.34
C SER A 170 -11.35 1.03 8.64
N PRO A 171 -12.65 0.75 8.53
CA PRO A 171 -13.14 -0.44 7.85
C PRO A 171 -12.74 -0.40 6.37
N ILE A 172 -12.44 -1.56 5.80
CA ILE A 172 -12.13 -1.67 4.37
C ILE A 172 -13.35 -1.18 3.57
N PRO A 173 -13.18 -0.21 2.65
CA PRO A 173 -14.29 0.33 1.87
C PRO A 173 -15.03 -0.76 1.08
N GLU A 174 -16.34 -0.61 0.95
CA GLU A 174 -17.19 -1.54 0.17
C GLU A 174 -16.69 -1.69 -1.26
N GLU A 175 -16.18 -0.63 -1.85
CA GLU A 175 -15.55 -0.61 -3.17
C GLU A 175 -14.42 -1.66 -3.28
N LEU A 176 -13.52 -1.76 -2.30
CA LEU A 176 -12.42 -2.72 -2.31
C LEU A 176 -12.88 -4.15 -2.01
N THR A 177 -13.86 -4.32 -1.12
CA THR A 177 -14.45 -5.63 -0.86
C THR A 177 -15.24 -6.15 -2.05
N SER A 178 -15.93 -5.27 -2.78
CA SER A 178 -16.63 -5.59 -4.02
C SER A 178 -15.69 -5.91 -5.16
N LEU A 179 -14.56 -5.17 -5.26
CA LEU A 179 -13.48 -5.46 -6.20
C LEU A 179 -12.91 -6.86 -5.97
N GLU A 180 -12.54 -7.21 -4.74
CA GLU A 180 -12.05 -8.55 -4.38
C GLU A 180 -13.02 -9.65 -4.83
N LYS A 181 -14.31 -9.50 -4.46
CA LYS A 181 -15.36 -10.46 -4.84
C LYS A 181 -15.50 -10.59 -6.37
N SER A 182 -15.43 -9.48 -7.09
CA SER A 182 -15.56 -9.45 -8.54
C SER A 182 -14.36 -10.11 -9.22
N LEU A 183 -13.13 -9.84 -8.77
CA LEU A 183 -11.92 -10.51 -9.27
C LEU A 183 -11.98 -12.02 -9.03
N ALA A 184 -12.41 -12.45 -7.84
CA ALA A 184 -12.50 -13.87 -7.49
C ALA A 184 -13.48 -14.67 -8.37
N LYS A 185 -14.52 -14.05 -8.94
CA LYS A 185 -15.45 -14.71 -9.87
C LYS A 185 -14.81 -15.14 -11.19
N TYR A 186 -13.67 -14.56 -11.56
CA TYR A 186 -12.99 -14.80 -12.85
C TYR A 186 -11.68 -15.58 -12.69
N GLU A 187 -11.45 -16.16 -11.52
CA GLU A 187 -10.25 -16.95 -11.21
C GLU A 187 -10.27 -18.36 -11.86
N ASN A 188 -11.40 -18.81 -12.40
CA ASN A 188 -11.58 -20.14 -13.02
C ASN A 188 -11.46 -20.09 -14.53
#